data_7bbd351ae8b716d221216d2d34d33e93
#
_entry.id   7bbd351ae8b716d221216d2d34d33e93
#
_cell.length_a   1.000
_cell.length_b   1.000
_cell.length_c   1.000
_cell.angle_alpha   90.00
_cell.angle_beta   90.00
_cell.angle_gamma   90.00
#
_symmetry.space_group_name_H-M   'P 1'
#
loop_
_entity.id
_entity.type
_entity.pdbx_description
1 polymer ?
#
loop_
_entity_poly.entity_id
_entity_poly.type
_entity_poly.pdbx_seq_one_letter_code
_entity_poly.pdbx_strand_id
1 'polypeptide(L)'
;YDVIADPESSPKEIFISGFDSSPLSADYDFITKDQKENIIEAIKHLSRLTRGSINISLRKESKSFLRELNDVIIHNVSGPHPAGNLSTIINSVSPINKGDVIWTLNLPDLAIIGNTILNAKFSPERVVALVGSSISKPKYFKALVGSNISTFLKLNEKNSRIISGNVFTGTMVNLNGHLRHYSNEITAIPEGNDYDLFGWAKPMFEKFSVSRALTFSWLFPNKKYDLNTNTNGEHRAFVVT
;
A
#
# COMPACT_ATOMS: atom_id res chain seq x y z
N TYR A 1 -2.08 -12.95 -8.80
CA TYR A 1 -2.28 -12.07 -7.65
C TYR A 1 -3.76 -12.06 -7.27
N ASP A 2 -4.10 -11.76 -5.99
CA ASP A 2 -5.46 -11.71 -5.43
C ASP A 2 -6.25 -13.04 -5.52
N VAL A 3 -5.54 -14.15 -5.56
CA VAL A 3 -6.14 -15.48 -5.44
C VAL A 3 -6.18 -15.84 -3.96
N ILE A 4 -7.34 -16.29 -3.49
CA ILE A 4 -7.49 -16.78 -2.12
C ILE A 4 -6.57 -17.98 -1.93
N ALA A 5 -5.82 -18.00 -0.81
CA ALA A 5 -4.95 -19.13 -0.48
C ALA A 5 -5.78 -20.42 -0.34
N ASP A 6 -5.38 -21.45 -1.08
CA ASP A 6 -5.99 -22.77 -0.97
C ASP A 6 -5.51 -23.44 0.33
N PRO A 7 -6.41 -23.82 1.25
CA PRO A 7 -6.06 -24.46 2.51
C PRO A 7 -5.30 -25.80 2.32
N GLU A 8 -5.50 -26.47 1.21
CA GLU A 8 -4.83 -27.75 0.91
C GLU A 8 -3.44 -27.56 0.30
N SER A 9 -3.10 -26.32 -0.11
CA SER A 9 -1.78 -26.02 -0.66
C SER A 9 -0.76 -25.75 0.45
N SER A 10 0.49 -26.23 0.26
CA SER A 10 1.61 -25.87 1.10
C SER A 10 2.48 -24.87 0.35
N PRO A 11 2.56 -23.60 0.79
CA PRO A 11 3.38 -22.62 0.12
C PRO A 11 4.87 -22.96 0.26
N LYS A 12 5.63 -22.71 -0.81
CA LYS A 12 7.09 -22.81 -0.80
C LYS A 12 7.70 -21.86 0.23
N GLU A 13 7.21 -20.64 0.27
CA GLU A 13 7.61 -19.57 1.18
C GLU A 13 6.43 -18.62 1.44
N ILE A 14 6.52 -17.85 2.52
CA ILE A 14 5.57 -16.79 2.83
C ILE A 14 6.29 -15.45 2.83
N PHE A 15 5.75 -14.48 2.10
CA PHE A 15 6.29 -13.12 2.02
C PHE A 15 5.35 -12.11 2.66
N ILE A 16 5.88 -11.30 3.57
CA ILE A 16 5.15 -10.27 4.30
C ILE A 16 5.69 -8.90 3.93
N SER A 17 4.80 -8.03 3.44
CA SER A 17 5.15 -6.63 3.22
C SER A 17 5.09 -5.85 4.51
N GLY A 18 6.22 -5.34 4.96
CA GLY A 18 6.33 -4.46 6.12
C GLY A 18 6.22 -2.97 5.78
N PHE A 19 6.02 -2.62 4.50
CA PHE A 19 5.78 -1.25 4.07
C PHE A 19 5.15 -1.19 2.68
N ASP A 20 4.49 -0.09 2.35
CA ASP A 20 4.09 0.24 0.98
C ASP A 20 4.99 1.36 0.44
N SER A 21 5.43 1.25 -0.80
CA SER A 21 6.25 2.26 -1.49
C SER A 21 5.44 3.27 -2.30
N SER A 22 4.14 3.12 -2.36
CA SER A 22 3.25 4.03 -3.08
C SER A 22 3.26 5.44 -2.45
N PRO A 23 3.04 6.49 -3.24
CA PRO A 23 2.83 7.82 -2.69
C PRO A 23 1.64 7.84 -1.72
N LEU A 24 1.77 8.59 -0.63
CA LEU A 24 0.75 8.76 0.41
C LEU A 24 0.36 7.47 1.15
N SER A 25 1.11 6.39 1.01
CA SER A 25 0.84 5.14 1.71
C SER A 25 0.96 5.30 3.24
N ALA A 26 0.20 4.48 3.96
CA ALA A 26 0.27 4.44 5.42
C ALA A 26 1.65 3.98 5.91
N ASP A 27 2.10 4.52 7.03
CA ASP A 27 3.30 4.06 7.73
C ASP A 27 2.95 2.80 8.53
N TYR A 28 3.42 1.64 8.06
CA TYR A 28 3.11 0.35 8.70
C TYR A 28 3.76 0.21 10.07
N ASP A 29 4.93 0.78 10.31
CA ASP A 29 5.55 0.79 11.65
C ASP A 29 4.67 1.56 12.64
N PHE A 30 4.06 2.66 12.20
CA PHE A 30 3.14 3.44 13.03
C PHE A 30 1.81 2.73 13.28
N ILE A 31 1.17 2.19 12.24
CA ILE A 31 -0.17 1.60 12.38
C ILE A 31 -0.16 0.24 13.09
N THR A 32 0.99 -0.42 13.17
CA THR A 32 1.15 -1.71 13.85
C THR A 32 1.94 -1.63 15.16
N LYS A 33 2.30 -0.43 15.62
CA LYS A 33 3.18 -0.23 16.80
C LYS A 33 2.67 -0.93 18.08
N ASP A 34 1.36 -0.98 18.28
CA ASP A 34 0.72 -1.57 19.46
C ASP A 34 0.29 -3.03 19.21
N GLN A 35 0.74 -3.66 18.11
CA GLN A 35 0.32 -4.98 17.65
C GLN A 35 1.44 -6.05 17.71
N LYS A 36 2.51 -5.78 18.46
CA LYS A 36 3.70 -6.62 18.50
C LYS A 36 3.36 -8.08 18.86
N GLU A 37 2.58 -8.31 19.92
CA GLU A 37 2.21 -9.65 20.36
C GLU A 37 1.37 -10.39 19.31
N ASN A 38 0.42 -9.71 18.70
CA ASN A 38 -0.41 -10.26 17.64
C ASN A 38 0.44 -10.71 16.44
N ILE A 39 1.38 -9.85 16.02
CA ILE A 39 2.25 -10.13 14.86
C ILE A 39 3.15 -11.33 15.15
N ILE A 40 3.76 -11.41 16.33
CA ILE A 40 4.61 -12.53 16.73
C ILE A 40 3.82 -13.85 16.73
N GLU A 41 2.61 -13.85 17.31
CA GLU A 41 1.78 -15.05 17.34
C GLU A 41 1.33 -15.50 15.95
N ALA A 42 1.00 -14.54 15.07
CA ALA A 42 0.69 -14.86 13.66
C ALA A 42 1.89 -15.50 12.95
N ILE A 43 3.10 -14.93 13.09
CA ILE A 43 4.32 -15.49 12.48
C ILE A 43 4.55 -16.92 12.95
N LYS A 44 4.44 -17.18 14.25
CA LYS A 44 4.59 -18.51 14.84
C LYS A 44 3.61 -19.54 14.26
N HIS A 45 2.38 -19.15 13.96
CA HIS A 45 1.40 -20.04 13.34
C HIS A 45 1.64 -20.19 11.84
N LEU A 46 1.97 -19.12 11.14
CA LEU A 46 2.28 -19.17 9.71
C LEU A 46 3.51 -20.00 9.39
N SER A 47 4.52 -20.02 10.28
CA SER A 47 5.73 -20.85 10.10
C SER A 47 5.43 -22.35 10.04
N ARG A 48 4.28 -22.80 10.56
CA ARG A 48 3.84 -24.19 10.49
C ARG A 48 3.14 -24.55 9.18
N LEU A 49 2.75 -23.54 8.39
CA LEU A 49 2.03 -23.72 7.14
C LEU A 49 2.95 -23.80 5.92
N THR A 50 4.22 -23.50 6.09
CA THR A 50 5.23 -23.59 5.03
C THR A 50 6.41 -24.47 5.46
N ARG A 51 7.05 -25.11 4.50
CA ARG A 51 8.35 -25.80 4.71
C ARG A 51 9.54 -24.87 4.47
N GLY A 52 9.29 -23.70 3.93
CA GLY A 52 10.31 -22.69 3.63
C GLY A 52 10.34 -21.59 4.69
N SER A 53 10.86 -20.46 4.30
CA SER A 53 11.08 -19.31 5.18
C SER A 53 9.89 -18.36 5.19
N ILE A 54 9.75 -17.63 6.30
CA ILE A 54 8.96 -16.40 6.34
C ILE A 54 9.88 -15.22 6.03
N ASN A 55 9.57 -14.53 4.96
CA ASN A 55 10.34 -13.41 4.44
C ASN A 55 9.58 -12.10 4.72
N ILE A 56 10.24 -11.13 5.34
CA ILE A 56 9.63 -9.83 5.63
C ILE A 56 10.44 -8.73 4.94
N SER A 57 9.77 -7.92 4.15
CA SER A 57 10.40 -6.74 3.54
C SER A 57 10.22 -5.52 4.42
N LEU A 58 11.30 -4.82 4.71
CA LEU A 58 11.31 -3.57 5.46
C LEU A 58 12.07 -2.49 4.70
N ARG A 59 11.68 -1.23 4.88
CA ARG A 59 12.54 -0.12 4.45
C ARG A 59 13.87 -0.20 5.20
N LYS A 60 14.96 0.09 4.50
CA LYS A 60 16.32 0.05 5.08
C LYS A 60 16.41 0.88 6.37
N GLU A 61 15.71 2.01 6.41
CA GLU A 61 15.70 2.97 7.51
C GLU A 61 14.68 2.63 8.62
N SER A 62 13.82 1.62 8.41
CA SER A 62 12.80 1.22 9.39
C SER A 62 13.45 0.73 10.69
N LYS A 63 12.91 1.17 11.81
CA LYS A 63 13.27 0.75 13.17
C LYS A 63 12.27 -0.23 13.76
N SER A 64 11.58 -0.99 12.91
CA SER A 64 10.60 -1.97 13.32
C SER A 64 11.20 -3.03 14.27
N PHE A 65 10.45 -3.41 15.29
CA PHE A 65 10.79 -4.53 16.18
C PHE A 65 10.98 -5.86 15.44
N LEU A 66 10.45 -5.99 14.24
CA LEU A 66 10.58 -7.17 13.39
C LEU A 66 12.04 -7.54 13.10
N ARG A 67 12.96 -6.56 13.18
CA ARG A 67 14.40 -6.79 13.02
C ARG A 67 15.03 -7.62 14.13
N GLU A 68 14.36 -7.69 15.27
CA GLU A 68 14.81 -8.44 16.43
C GLU A 68 14.34 -9.91 16.43
N LEU A 69 13.48 -10.29 15.46
CA LEU A 69 12.95 -11.63 15.35
C LEU A 69 13.96 -12.56 14.69
N ASN A 70 14.19 -13.74 15.29
CA ASN A 70 15.15 -14.72 14.80
C ASN A 70 14.56 -15.72 13.79
N ASP A 71 13.24 -15.86 13.78
CA ASP A 71 12.55 -16.91 13.00
C ASP A 71 12.06 -16.41 11.63
N VAL A 72 12.54 -15.26 11.19
CA VAL A 72 12.16 -14.63 9.92
C VAL A 72 13.39 -14.10 9.17
N ILE A 73 13.30 -14.03 7.84
CA ILE A 73 14.34 -13.42 7.01
C ILE A 73 13.92 -12.00 6.68
N ILE A 74 14.72 -11.02 7.11
CA ILE A 74 14.48 -9.60 6.84
C ILE A 74 15.18 -9.17 5.56
N HIS A 75 14.42 -8.68 4.60
CA HIS A 75 14.91 -8.07 3.37
C HIS A 75 14.88 -6.55 3.48
N ASN A 76 16.05 -5.94 3.43
CA ASN A 76 16.19 -4.49 3.44
C ASN A 76 15.96 -3.92 2.03
N VAL A 77 14.92 -3.12 1.88
CA VAL A 77 14.50 -2.56 0.60
C VAL A 77 14.70 -1.05 0.60
N SER A 78 15.22 -0.53 -0.49
CA SER A 78 15.39 0.90 -0.75
C SER A 78 14.98 1.22 -2.19
N GLY A 79 14.59 2.45 -2.43
CA GLY A 79 14.22 2.93 -3.76
C GLY A 79 12.78 3.43 -3.85
N PRO A 80 12.45 4.01 -5.01
CA PRO A 80 11.09 4.49 -5.30
C PRO A 80 10.14 3.30 -5.56
N HIS A 81 8.85 3.60 -5.66
CA HIS A 81 7.88 2.62 -6.16
C HIS A 81 8.32 2.09 -7.54
N PRO A 82 8.25 0.78 -7.81
CA PRO A 82 7.55 -0.29 -7.07
C PRO A 82 8.43 -1.11 -6.11
N ALA A 83 9.49 -0.54 -5.54
CA ALA A 83 10.41 -1.29 -4.67
C ALA A 83 9.73 -2.03 -3.50
N GLY A 84 8.62 -1.48 -2.97
CA GLY A 84 7.84 -2.10 -1.90
C GLY A 84 6.86 -3.19 -2.34
N ASN A 85 6.68 -3.39 -3.64
CA ASN A 85 5.77 -4.43 -4.12
C ASN A 85 6.37 -5.81 -3.87
N LEU A 86 5.61 -6.70 -3.25
CA LEU A 86 6.07 -8.07 -2.97
C LEU A 86 6.48 -8.81 -4.24
N SER A 87 5.83 -8.55 -5.37
CA SER A 87 6.23 -9.13 -6.65
C SER A 87 7.67 -8.80 -7.05
N THR A 88 8.09 -7.55 -6.83
CA THR A 88 9.46 -7.10 -7.10
C THR A 88 10.45 -7.81 -6.18
N ILE A 89 10.10 -7.94 -4.90
CA ILE A 89 10.93 -8.56 -3.88
C ILE A 89 11.04 -10.06 -4.13
N ILE A 90 9.93 -10.74 -4.36
CA ILE A 90 9.88 -12.18 -4.67
C ILE A 90 10.72 -12.49 -5.90
N ASN A 91 10.57 -11.70 -6.97
CA ASN A 91 11.35 -11.91 -8.19
C ASN A 91 12.86 -11.75 -7.96
N SER A 92 13.26 -10.91 -7.02
CA SER A 92 14.68 -10.67 -6.69
C SER A 92 15.26 -11.72 -5.73
N VAL A 93 14.45 -12.24 -4.80
CA VAL A 93 14.91 -13.11 -3.69
C VAL A 93 14.66 -14.58 -3.99
N SER A 94 13.45 -14.93 -4.42
CA SER A 94 13.01 -16.30 -4.65
C SER A 94 12.09 -16.33 -5.87
N PRO A 95 12.64 -16.26 -7.10
CA PRO A 95 11.85 -16.27 -8.32
C PRO A 95 10.90 -17.48 -8.39
N ILE A 96 9.68 -17.23 -8.83
CA ILE A 96 8.62 -18.25 -8.92
C ILE A 96 8.78 -19.04 -10.21
N ASN A 97 8.84 -20.35 -10.10
CA ASN A 97 8.80 -21.28 -11.24
C ASN A 97 7.38 -21.85 -11.43
N LYS A 98 7.18 -22.50 -12.57
CA LYS A 98 5.89 -23.17 -12.84
C LYS A 98 5.60 -24.23 -11.76
N GLY A 99 4.46 -24.08 -11.08
CA GLY A 99 4.03 -24.98 -10.01
C GLY A 99 4.38 -24.52 -8.60
N ASP A 100 5.24 -23.50 -8.44
CA ASP A 100 5.50 -22.92 -7.12
C ASP A 100 4.29 -22.11 -6.63
N VAL A 101 3.98 -22.26 -5.35
CA VAL A 101 2.98 -21.45 -4.65
C VAL A 101 3.68 -20.63 -3.58
N ILE A 102 3.46 -19.34 -3.57
CA ILE A 102 3.95 -18.39 -2.55
C ILE A 102 2.74 -17.66 -1.97
N TRP A 103 2.67 -17.60 -0.65
CA TRP A 103 1.66 -16.78 0.01
C TRP A 103 2.22 -15.40 0.33
N THR A 104 1.37 -14.39 0.19
CA THR A 104 1.72 -12.98 0.43
C THR A 104 0.74 -12.34 1.41
N LEU A 105 1.26 -11.52 2.31
CA LEU A 105 0.49 -10.78 3.32
C LEU A 105 1.05 -9.38 3.50
N ASN A 106 0.22 -8.48 4.00
CA ASN A 106 0.67 -7.19 4.52
C ASN A 106 0.79 -7.26 6.04
N LEU A 107 1.70 -6.49 6.61
CA LEU A 107 1.92 -6.46 8.06
C LEU A 107 0.65 -6.12 8.86
N PRO A 108 -0.21 -5.16 8.46
CA PRO A 108 -1.47 -4.91 9.16
C PRO A 108 -2.45 -6.09 9.13
N ASP A 109 -2.48 -6.86 8.04
CA ASP A 109 -3.34 -8.05 7.95
C ASP A 109 -2.82 -9.17 8.85
N LEU A 110 -1.50 -9.29 8.96
CA LEU A 110 -0.85 -10.22 9.88
C LEU A 110 -1.24 -9.93 11.34
N ALA A 111 -1.34 -8.65 11.73
CA ALA A 111 -1.78 -8.26 13.05
C ALA A 111 -3.23 -8.69 13.34
N ILE A 112 -4.13 -8.60 12.36
CA ILE A 112 -5.52 -9.09 12.48
C ILE A 112 -5.57 -10.61 12.66
N ILE A 113 -4.75 -11.35 11.92
CA ILE A 113 -4.64 -12.82 12.05
C ILE A 113 -4.20 -13.18 13.47
N GLY A 114 -3.13 -12.57 13.97
CA GLY A 114 -2.64 -12.84 15.33
C GLY A 114 -3.62 -12.48 16.41
N ASN A 115 -4.28 -11.33 16.28
CA ASN A 115 -5.35 -10.93 17.21
C ASN A 115 -6.50 -11.95 17.22
N THR A 116 -6.85 -12.49 16.07
CA THR A 116 -7.89 -13.52 15.95
C THR A 116 -7.47 -14.81 16.64
N ILE A 117 -6.20 -15.23 16.49
CA ILE A 117 -5.66 -16.43 17.13
C ILE A 117 -5.64 -16.28 18.65
N LEU A 118 -5.11 -15.15 19.16
CA LEU A 118 -4.98 -14.90 20.59
C LEU A 118 -6.33 -14.79 21.31
N ASN A 119 -7.30 -14.16 20.69
CA ASN A 119 -8.59 -13.86 21.31
C ASN A 119 -9.71 -14.83 20.90
N ALA A 120 -9.44 -15.79 20.00
CA ALA A 120 -10.42 -16.69 19.41
C ALA A 120 -11.66 -15.96 18.85
N LYS A 121 -11.49 -14.70 18.43
CA LYS A 121 -12.54 -13.84 17.93
C LYS A 121 -12.01 -12.95 16.81
N PHE A 122 -12.65 -13.03 15.64
CA PHE A 122 -12.35 -12.15 14.52
C PHE A 122 -12.74 -10.71 14.85
N SER A 123 -11.78 -9.81 14.80
CA SER A 123 -11.99 -8.37 14.95
C SER A 123 -11.32 -7.63 13.79
N PRO A 124 -12.07 -7.17 12.79
CA PRO A 124 -11.53 -6.50 11.61
C PRO A 124 -11.22 -5.03 11.87
N GLU A 125 -10.83 -4.68 13.09
CA GLU A 125 -10.38 -3.33 13.42
C GLU A 125 -8.97 -3.10 12.88
N ARG A 126 -8.76 -1.96 12.24
CA ARG A 126 -7.43 -1.53 11.79
C ARG A 126 -7.22 -0.03 11.96
N VAL A 127 -5.97 0.38 12.05
CA VAL A 127 -5.59 1.79 11.95
C VAL A 127 -5.44 2.14 10.48
N VAL A 128 -6.15 3.16 10.04
CA VAL A 128 -6.22 3.61 8.63
C VAL A 128 -5.71 5.03 8.54
N ALA A 129 -4.91 5.32 7.52
CA ALA A 129 -4.47 6.67 7.20
C ALA A 129 -5.52 7.37 6.33
N LEU A 130 -5.82 8.62 6.66
CA LEU A 130 -6.62 9.51 5.85
C LEU A 130 -5.68 10.52 5.19
N VAL A 131 -5.49 10.44 3.87
CA VAL A 131 -4.41 11.12 3.14
C VAL A 131 -4.88 11.70 1.81
N GLY A 132 -4.12 12.65 1.29
CA GLY A 132 -4.37 13.29 0.00
C GLY A 132 -4.69 14.78 0.11
N SER A 133 -4.46 15.53 -0.97
CA SER A 133 -4.59 16.98 -1.02
C SER A 133 -6.03 17.48 -0.87
N SER A 134 -7.03 16.65 -1.19
CA SER A 134 -8.45 16.98 -0.98
C SER A 134 -8.94 16.75 0.44
N ILE A 135 -8.07 16.35 1.38
CA ILE A 135 -8.45 16.09 2.77
C ILE A 135 -8.08 17.28 3.67
N SER A 136 -9.07 17.79 4.40
CA SER A 136 -8.90 18.96 5.27
C SER A 136 -7.88 18.73 6.38
N LYS A 137 -7.86 17.54 6.97
CA LYS A 137 -6.99 17.19 8.10
C LYS A 137 -6.52 15.74 7.95
N PRO A 138 -5.35 15.52 7.31
CA PRO A 138 -4.73 14.19 7.27
C PRO A 138 -4.50 13.65 8.68
N LYS A 139 -4.85 12.39 8.92
CA LYS A 139 -4.70 11.75 10.23
C LYS A 139 -4.79 10.24 10.13
N TYR A 140 -4.32 9.56 11.17
CA TYR A 140 -4.62 8.15 11.42
C TYR A 140 -5.85 8.03 12.32
N PHE A 141 -6.67 7.00 12.09
CA PHE A 141 -7.83 6.70 12.93
C PHE A 141 -8.09 5.19 12.93
N LYS A 142 -8.79 4.72 13.96
CA LYS A 142 -9.23 3.33 14.03
C LYS A 142 -10.58 3.19 13.34
N ALA A 143 -10.71 2.19 12.49
CA ALA A 143 -11.94 1.87 11.79
C ALA A 143 -12.15 0.35 11.69
N LEU A 144 -13.39 -0.06 11.63
CA LEU A 144 -13.73 -1.41 11.23
C LEU A 144 -13.73 -1.52 9.71
N VAL A 145 -13.22 -2.61 9.19
CA VAL A 145 -13.40 -2.96 7.77
C VAL A 145 -14.90 -2.95 7.45
N GLY A 146 -15.26 -2.38 6.31
CA GLY A 146 -16.65 -2.20 5.92
C GLY A 146 -17.33 -0.95 6.49
N SER A 147 -16.64 -0.14 7.32
CA SER A 147 -17.19 1.14 7.77
C SER A 147 -17.49 2.07 6.62
N ASN A 148 -18.60 2.82 6.71
CA ASN A 148 -18.95 3.82 5.72
C ASN A 148 -17.97 5.00 5.77
N ILE A 149 -17.40 5.37 4.62
CA ILE A 149 -16.37 6.39 4.49
C ILE A 149 -16.90 7.78 4.88
N SER A 150 -18.17 8.08 4.61
CA SER A 150 -18.76 9.38 4.93
C SER A 150 -18.77 9.72 6.42
N THR A 151 -18.65 8.74 7.29
CA THR A 151 -18.65 8.95 8.74
C THR A 151 -17.39 9.65 9.26
N PHE A 152 -16.28 9.55 8.54
CA PHE A 152 -14.99 10.07 8.98
C PHE A 152 -14.25 10.94 7.94
N LEU A 153 -14.68 10.91 6.68
CA LEU A 153 -14.07 11.69 5.59
C LEU A 153 -14.70 13.09 5.50
N LYS A 154 -13.85 14.12 5.55
CA LYS A 154 -14.21 15.50 5.25
C LYS A 154 -13.33 16.01 4.13
N LEU A 155 -13.93 16.35 3.01
CA LEU A 155 -13.26 16.86 1.83
C LEU A 155 -13.22 18.40 1.85
N ASN A 156 -12.12 18.97 1.34
CA ASN A 156 -11.98 20.40 1.08
C ASN A 156 -12.72 20.83 -0.18
N GLU A 157 -12.82 19.92 -1.16
CA GLU A 157 -13.31 20.17 -2.50
C GLU A 157 -14.43 19.20 -2.86
N LYS A 158 -15.44 19.70 -3.58
CA LYS A 158 -16.58 18.86 -4.00
C LYS A 158 -16.19 17.85 -5.08
N ASN A 159 -15.22 18.21 -5.96
CA ASN A 159 -14.80 17.35 -7.05
C ASN A 159 -13.48 16.63 -6.67
N SER A 160 -13.62 15.54 -5.93
CA SER A 160 -12.49 14.76 -5.46
C SER A 160 -12.69 13.29 -5.76
N ARG A 161 -11.63 12.64 -6.21
CA ARG A 161 -11.57 11.18 -6.31
C ARG A 161 -11.24 10.59 -4.95
N ILE A 162 -12.14 9.76 -4.43
CA ILE A 162 -11.96 9.02 -3.19
C ILE A 162 -11.53 7.60 -3.55
N ILE A 163 -10.45 7.15 -2.94
CA ILE A 163 -9.82 5.86 -3.21
C ILE A 163 -9.70 5.09 -1.89
N SER A 164 -10.24 3.90 -1.82
CA SER A 164 -9.94 2.97 -0.73
C SER A 164 -8.65 2.24 -1.08
N GLY A 165 -7.56 2.60 -0.38
CA GLY A 165 -6.18 2.22 -0.67
C GLY A 165 -5.34 3.35 -1.25
N ASN A 166 -4.18 3.00 -1.82
CA ASN A 166 -3.23 3.94 -2.41
C ASN A 166 -3.65 4.38 -3.83
N VAL A 167 -2.96 5.38 -4.36
CA VAL A 167 -3.27 5.99 -5.69
C VAL A 167 -3.00 5.07 -6.89
N PHE A 168 -2.23 3.99 -6.73
CA PHE A 168 -1.87 3.11 -7.85
C PHE A 168 -2.74 1.86 -7.92
N THR A 169 -3.03 1.24 -6.77
CA THR A 169 -3.71 -0.06 -6.71
C THR A 169 -5.04 -0.01 -5.97
N GLY A 170 -5.35 1.12 -5.34
CA GLY A 170 -6.61 1.33 -4.64
C GLY A 170 -7.82 1.34 -5.58
N THR A 171 -8.98 1.21 -5.01
CA THR A 171 -10.24 1.23 -5.75
C THR A 171 -10.98 2.53 -5.51
N MET A 172 -11.40 3.18 -6.59
CA MET A 172 -12.28 4.34 -6.49
C MET A 172 -13.59 3.95 -5.81
N VAL A 173 -14.01 4.75 -4.85
CA VAL A 173 -15.24 4.56 -4.08
C VAL A 173 -16.02 5.87 -4.02
N ASN A 174 -17.33 5.78 -3.88
CA ASN A 174 -18.16 6.94 -3.60
C ASN A 174 -18.03 7.38 -2.14
N LEU A 175 -18.44 8.61 -1.82
CA LEU A 175 -18.45 9.11 -0.45
C LEU A 175 -19.24 8.21 0.51
N ASN A 176 -20.34 7.61 0.05
CA ASN A 176 -21.13 6.64 0.80
C ASN A 176 -20.63 5.19 0.66
N GLY A 177 -19.45 5.01 0.06
CA GLY A 177 -18.81 3.71 -0.03
C GLY A 177 -18.21 3.25 1.29
N HIS A 178 -17.53 2.10 1.25
CA HIS A 178 -17.06 1.42 2.44
C HIS A 178 -15.55 1.19 2.37
N LEU A 179 -14.90 1.20 3.53
CA LEU A 179 -13.51 0.81 3.69
C LEU A 179 -13.34 -0.66 3.28
N ARG A 180 -12.51 -0.91 2.26
CA ARG A 180 -12.24 -2.26 1.78
C ARG A 180 -11.29 -3.01 2.71
N HIS A 181 -11.36 -4.34 2.65
CA HIS A 181 -10.65 -5.22 3.58
C HIS A 181 -9.13 -4.97 3.61
N TYR A 182 -8.49 -4.90 2.45
CA TYR A 182 -7.03 -4.76 2.38
C TYR A 182 -6.51 -3.32 2.33
N SER A 183 -7.38 -2.32 2.57
CA SER A 183 -7.00 -0.91 2.52
C SER A 183 -6.46 -0.43 3.86
N ASN A 184 -5.25 0.09 3.86
CA ASN A 184 -4.60 0.69 5.03
C ASN A 184 -4.69 2.22 5.02
N GLU A 185 -5.21 2.79 3.93
CA GLU A 185 -5.47 4.22 3.77
C GLU A 185 -6.75 4.47 2.99
N ILE A 186 -7.31 5.64 3.20
CA ILE A 186 -8.28 6.29 2.31
C ILE A 186 -7.59 7.53 1.74
N THR A 187 -7.45 7.52 0.43
CA THR A 187 -6.80 8.61 -0.31
C THR A 187 -7.85 9.45 -1.01
N ALA A 188 -7.80 10.77 -0.83
CA ALA A 188 -8.65 11.69 -1.60
C ALA A 188 -7.80 12.77 -2.28
N ILE A 189 -7.91 12.86 -3.60
CA ILE A 189 -7.19 13.78 -4.45
C ILE A 189 -8.16 14.51 -5.37
N PRO A 190 -7.84 15.73 -5.85
CA PRO A 190 -8.68 16.44 -6.82
C PRO A 190 -8.96 15.56 -8.04
N GLU A 191 -10.24 15.47 -8.42
CA GLU A 191 -10.64 14.86 -9.68
C GLU A 191 -10.39 15.86 -10.79
N GLY A 192 -9.35 15.63 -11.59
CA GLY A 192 -8.98 16.50 -12.69
C GLY A 192 -9.71 16.14 -13.96
N ASN A 193 -10.29 17.17 -14.59
CA ASN A 193 -10.81 17.08 -15.93
C ASN A 193 -9.96 17.90 -16.93
N ASP A 194 -8.86 18.47 -16.42
CA ASP A 194 -7.98 19.30 -17.23
C ASP A 194 -7.08 18.41 -18.08
N TYR A 195 -7.16 18.66 -19.38
CA TYR A 195 -6.31 18.04 -20.37
C TYR A 195 -5.28 19.07 -20.86
N ASP A 196 -4.02 18.75 -20.72
CA ASP A 196 -2.93 19.61 -21.16
C ASP A 196 -2.00 18.84 -22.12
N LEU A 197 -2.21 19.07 -23.41
CA LEU A 197 -1.41 18.46 -24.48
C LEU A 197 0.07 18.79 -24.28
N PHE A 198 0.93 17.76 -24.22
CA PHE A 198 2.36 17.87 -23.88
C PHE A 198 2.64 18.54 -22.54
N GLY A 199 1.67 18.51 -21.59
CA GLY A 199 1.83 19.12 -20.28
C GLY A 199 3.01 18.58 -19.48
N TRP A 200 3.42 17.33 -19.73
CA TRP A 200 4.59 16.71 -19.13
C TRP A 200 5.93 17.30 -19.63
N ALA A 201 5.94 17.98 -20.79
CA ALA A 201 7.14 18.56 -21.40
C ALA A 201 7.21 20.08 -21.27
N LYS A 202 6.07 20.76 -21.04
CA LYS A 202 6.04 22.21 -20.92
C LYS A 202 6.86 22.70 -19.73
N PRO A 203 7.61 23.80 -19.84
CA PRO A 203 8.35 24.40 -18.74
C PRO A 203 7.38 24.89 -17.67
N MET A 204 7.32 24.19 -16.55
CA MET A 204 6.43 24.51 -15.42
C MET A 204 7.07 24.09 -14.10
N PHE A 205 6.80 24.84 -13.03
CA PHE A 205 7.33 24.56 -11.70
C PHE A 205 6.38 23.69 -10.85
N GLU A 206 5.10 23.59 -11.24
CA GLU A 206 4.06 22.88 -10.49
C GLU A 206 3.87 21.44 -10.96
N LYS A 207 4.52 21.03 -12.04
CA LYS A 207 4.49 19.69 -12.58
C LYS A 207 5.86 19.04 -12.50
N PHE A 208 5.91 17.72 -12.46
CA PHE A 208 7.16 16.97 -12.52
C PHE A 208 7.15 16.02 -13.71
N SER A 209 8.32 15.74 -14.26
CA SER A 209 8.54 14.58 -15.12
C SER A 209 9.15 13.44 -14.31
N VAL A 210 8.80 12.20 -14.64
CA VAL A 210 9.33 11.01 -13.94
C VAL A 210 10.85 10.94 -14.05
N SER A 211 11.41 11.28 -15.22
CA SER A 211 12.86 11.36 -15.44
C SER A 211 13.51 12.58 -14.82
N ARG A 212 12.71 13.56 -14.36
CA ARG A 212 13.14 14.89 -13.91
C ARG A 212 13.89 15.73 -14.95
N ALA A 213 13.95 15.29 -16.20
CA ALA A 213 14.61 15.98 -17.29
C ALA A 213 13.79 17.14 -17.87
N LEU A 214 12.47 17.10 -17.68
CA LEU A 214 11.52 18.04 -18.25
C LEU A 214 10.82 18.84 -17.15
N THR A 215 10.02 19.86 -17.54
CA THR A 215 9.23 20.72 -16.64
C THR A 215 10.07 21.43 -15.55
N PHE A 216 11.35 21.65 -15.79
CA PHE A 216 12.32 22.19 -14.81
C PHE A 216 12.38 21.42 -13.49
N SER A 217 11.83 20.20 -13.40
CA SER A 217 11.82 19.43 -12.16
C SER A 217 13.22 19.00 -11.69
N TRP A 218 14.21 19.00 -12.56
CA TRP A 218 15.62 18.78 -12.23
C TRP A 218 16.24 19.89 -11.38
N LEU A 219 15.71 21.13 -11.45
CA LEU A 219 16.15 22.25 -10.59
C LEU A 219 15.76 22.06 -9.12
N PHE A 220 14.69 21.30 -8.87
CA PHE A 220 14.12 21.11 -7.54
C PHE A 220 13.96 19.61 -7.20
N PRO A 221 15.06 18.85 -7.05
CA PRO A 221 15.03 17.39 -6.91
C PRO A 221 14.26 16.91 -5.67
N ASN A 222 14.12 17.74 -4.66
CA ASN A 222 13.45 17.43 -3.39
C ASN A 222 12.05 18.03 -3.29
N LYS A 223 11.57 18.74 -4.31
CA LYS A 223 10.22 19.31 -4.31
C LYS A 223 9.18 18.20 -4.27
N LYS A 224 8.17 18.37 -3.43
CA LYS A 224 6.98 17.51 -3.38
C LYS A 224 5.88 18.17 -4.19
N TYR A 225 5.06 17.35 -4.83
CA TYR A 225 3.97 17.79 -5.70
C TYR A 225 2.66 17.20 -5.18
N ASP A 226 1.58 17.97 -5.26
CA ASP A 226 0.24 17.49 -4.96
C ASP A 226 -0.23 16.54 -6.06
N LEU A 227 -0.79 15.42 -5.63
CA LEU A 227 -1.37 14.45 -6.56
C LEU A 227 -2.77 14.90 -6.98
N ASN A 228 -3.07 14.69 -8.25
CA ASN A 228 -4.39 14.89 -8.86
C ASN A 228 -4.57 13.89 -10.02
N THR A 229 -5.73 13.90 -10.66
CA THR A 229 -6.03 13.01 -11.78
C THR A 229 -6.00 13.73 -13.14
N ASN A 230 -5.44 14.93 -13.22
CA ASN A 230 -5.30 15.68 -14.47
C ASN A 230 -4.47 14.92 -15.50
N THR A 231 -4.86 14.97 -16.75
CA THR A 231 -4.11 14.37 -17.86
C THR A 231 -3.10 15.37 -18.41
N ASN A 232 -1.83 15.15 -18.15
CA ASN A 232 -0.72 15.98 -18.61
C ASN A 232 -0.05 15.42 -19.89
N GLY A 233 -0.81 14.77 -20.73
CA GLY A 233 -0.33 14.12 -21.94
C GLY A 233 -1.46 13.95 -22.96
N GLU A 234 -1.27 13.08 -23.93
CA GLU A 234 -2.25 12.75 -24.94
C GLU A 234 -3.17 11.61 -24.47
N HIS A 235 -4.47 11.76 -24.71
CA HIS A 235 -5.41 10.64 -24.53
C HIS A 235 -5.13 9.58 -25.59
N ARG A 236 -4.79 8.38 -25.14
CA ARG A 236 -4.64 7.23 -26.03
C ARG A 236 -5.79 6.27 -25.79
N ALA A 237 -6.54 5.98 -26.84
CA ALA A 237 -7.51 4.90 -26.84
C ALA A 237 -6.84 3.63 -27.39
N PHE A 238 -7.05 2.50 -26.76
CA PHE A 238 -6.77 1.21 -27.39
C PHE A 238 -7.83 0.96 -28.44
N VAL A 239 -7.44 0.99 -29.71
CA VAL A 239 -8.31 0.51 -30.78
C VAL A 239 -8.08 -0.99 -30.87
N VAL A 240 -9.10 -1.75 -30.52
CA VAL A 240 -9.14 -3.19 -30.81
C VAL A 240 -9.62 -3.32 -32.25
N THR A 241 -8.72 -3.67 -33.16
CA THR A 241 -9.02 -4.02 -34.56
C THR A 241 -9.36 -5.50 -34.67
#